data_651943b692e1e96cb859e894335e586c
#
_entry.id   651943b692e1e96cb859e894335e586c
#
_cell.length_a   1.000
_cell.length_b   1.000
_cell.length_c   1.000
_cell.angle_alpha   90.00
_cell.angle_beta   90.00
_cell.angle_gamma   90.00
#
_symmetry.space_group_name_H-M   'P 1'
#
loop_
_entity.id
_entity.type
_entity.pdbx_description
1 polymer ?
#
loop_
_entity_poly.entity_id
_entity_poly.type
_entity_poly.pdbx_seq_one_letter_code
_entity_poly.pdbx_strand_id
1 'polypeptide(L)'
;DFRKLTYMNFNWCKSLVHMPDLSCAPNLKELYLVGCKNLVEAHESLAYLDKLEELILSGCDELSVFPKLLNSKNLRNFYFIGTKFERFPDIPHKLKGLEQLIIGESAIKELPMSIENLVALRRMSIIDCKNLRHLPSSIYKLQILRDLSIIGCPNLIGFPKYEDSANSCMKAGLPNLWFLELLRCNLSEVEFLENLSCMPLLENLCLKENNILTLPKSINKRDSLSTLDVQGCHQLQEIPELPPFLTYFYAVNCKSLQKTEDLISIHRIKNQPSVVLSQGEMPQWVFPIEGDSIFFMVSEDLYDKILRVAFCTVLKNNESAEYYSKNTYSFNPCVNGEWLNGEHGGYGLSDLDHIAVDYYLPREFWGEVDFAQTDGRYIQLGVEIGSEAVKKWGLRIICKQLGDDLKVELRDNQLIDLALLYEDGHESTDVVAENSHMHGDNSSEADLQEDWQDCQTSTEEHSQVGSKRKHEFNPSLGKRIKTMLTSIWSRWRRA
;
A
#
# COMPACT_ATOMS: atom_id res chain seq x y z
N ASP A 1 -14.46 13.38 45.17
CA ASP A 1 -13.72 12.16 44.83
C ASP A 1 -14.53 11.34 43.82
N PHE A 2 -14.05 11.31 42.57
CA PHE A 2 -14.73 10.68 41.45
C PHE A 2 -14.17 9.26 41.17
N ARG A 3 -13.91 8.48 42.21
CA ARG A 3 -13.29 7.13 42.07
C ARG A 3 -14.05 6.14 41.20
N LYS A 4 -15.34 6.36 40.98
CA LYS A 4 -16.17 5.47 40.12
C LYS A 4 -16.22 5.95 38.66
N LEU A 5 -15.68 7.13 38.37
CA LEU A 5 -15.72 7.73 37.05
C LEU A 5 -14.70 7.03 36.12
N THR A 6 -15.19 6.46 35.05
CA THR A 6 -14.37 5.75 34.05
C THR A 6 -14.41 6.42 32.67
N TYR A 7 -15.34 7.34 32.46
CA TYR A 7 -15.59 8.00 31.19
C TYR A 7 -15.84 9.48 31.41
N MET A 8 -15.17 10.34 30.65
CA MET A 8 -15.36 11.78 30.69
C MET A 8 -15.36 12.35 29.27
N ASN A 9 -16.35 13.18 28.98
CA ASN A 9 -16.54 13.76 27.66
C ASN A 9 -16.78 15.27 27.77
N PHE A 10 -15.82 16.04 27.25
CA PHE A 10 -15.86 17.47 27.13
C PHE A 10 -16.04 17.94 25.69
N ASN A 11 -16.46 17.07 24.78
CA ASN A 11 -16.57 17.42 23.37
C ASN A 11 -17.41 18.68 23.17
N TRP A 12 -16.90 19.59 22.35
CA TRP A 12 -17.55 20.84 21.98
C TRP A 12 -17.74 21.84 23.14
N CYS A 13 -17.02 21.65 24.25
CA CYS A 13 -17.01 22.60 25.35
C CYS A 13 -16.18 23.83 24.96
N LYS A 14 -16.77 24.72 24.15
CA LYS A 14 -16.10 25.94 23.63
C LYS A 14 -15.67 26.92 24.70
N SER A 15 -16.30 26.91 25.89
CA SER A 15 -15.96 27.77 27.01
C SER A 15 -14.85 27.21 27.91
N LEU A 16 -14.39 25.97 27.62
CA LEU A 16 -13.32 25.33 28.40
C LEU A 16 -11.98 25.92 27.96
N VAL A 17 -11.33 26.65 28.86
CA VAL A 17 -10.01 27.30 28.64
C VAL A 17 -8.89 26.44 29.24
N HIS A 18 -9.11 25.91 30.45
CA HIS A 18 -8.15 25.06 31.14
C HIS A 18 -8.82 23.74 31.51
N MET A 19 -8.10 22.66 31.31
CA MET A 19 -8.58 21.35 31.75
C MET A 19 -8.46 21.27 33.29
N PRO A 20 -9.50 20.77 33.97
CA PRO A 20 -9.46 20.60 35.41
C PRO A 20 -8.41 19.54 35.84
N ASP A 21 -8.02 19.61 37.12
CA ASP A 21 -7.24 18.54 37.74
C ASP A 21 -8.07 17.26 37.79
N LEU A 22 -7.60 16.21 37.12
CA LEU A 22 -8.22 14.89 37.05
C LEU A 22 -7.66 13.87 38.05
N SER A 23 -6.77 14.28 38.95
CA SER A 23 -6.23 13.39 40.00
C SER A 23 -7.33 12.84 40.93
N CYS A 24 -8.47 13.55 41.01
CA CYS A 24 -9.67 13.08 41.71
C CYS A 24 -10.43 11.94 41.01
N ALA A 25 -10.08 11.60 39.76
CA ALA A 25 -10.71 10.56 38.95
C ALA A 25 -9.69 9.45 38.54
N PRO A 26 -9.05 8.75 39.49
CA PRO A 26 -7.93 7.82 39.22
C PRO A 26 -8.30 6.59 38.41
N ASN A 27 -9.59 6.31 38.25
CA ASN A 27 -10.09 5.17 37.49
C ASN A 27 -10.59 5.55 36.07
N LEU A 28 -10.29 6.77 35.63
CA LEU A 28 -10.67 7.25 34.29
C LEU A 28 -9.99 6.41 33.22
N LYS A 29 -10.79 5.87 32.29
CA LYS A 29 -10.35 5.05 31.15
C LYS A 29 -10.40 5.79 29.82
N GLU A 30 -11.39 6.65 29.67
CA GLU A 30 -11.67 7.31 28.42
C GLU A 30 -11.86 8.83 28.65
N LEU A 31 -11.11 9.64 27.91
CA LEU A 31 -11.20 11.09 27.95
C LEU A 31 -11.28 11.66 26.54
N TYR A 32 -12.36 12.38 26.28
CA TYR A 32 -12.65 13.00 24.99
C TYR A 32 -12.72 14.53 25.11
N LEU A 33 -11.91 15.21 24.29
CA LEU A 33 -11.83 16.66 24.20
C LEU A 33 -11.86 17.10 22.72
N VAL A 34 -12.94 16.75 22.01
CA VAL A 34 -13.10 17.10 20.60
C VAL A 34 -13.75 18.46 20.46
N GLY A 35 -13.15 19.36 19.68
CA GLY A 35 -13.73 20.67 19.37
C GLY A 35 -13.74 21.67 20.55
N CYS A 36 -12.88 21.46 21.55
CA CYS A 36 -12.65 22.40 22.64
C CYS A 36 -11.73 23.54 22.15
N LYS A 37 -12.24 24.38 21.26
CA LYS A 37 -11.44 25.35 20.50
C LYS A 37 -10.66 26.35 21.34
N ASN A 38 -11.18 26.71 22.53
CA ASN A 38 -10.55 27.68 23.42
C ASN A 38 -9.70 27.03 24.53
N LEU A 39 -9.55 25.69 24.49
CA LEU A 39 -8.71 24.99 25.46
C LEU A 39 -7.24 25.32 25.20
N VAL A 40 -6.58 25.95 26.16
CA VAL A 40 -5.18 26.39 26.08
C VAL A 40 -4.24 25.40 26.75
N GLU A 41 -4.70 24.78 27.85
CA GLU A 41 -3.86 23.93 28.70
C GLU A 41 -4.54 22.62 29.06
N ALA A 42 -3.80 21.53 28.91
CA ALA A 42 -4.10 20.22 29.48
C ALA A 42 -3.35 20.08 30.80
N HIS A 43 -4.09 19.79 31.90
CA HIS A 43 -3.53 19.75 33.23
C HIS A 43 -2.51 18.61 33.40
N GLU A 44 -1.44 18.82 34.17
CA GLU A 44 -0.36 17.84 34.43
C GLU A 44 -0.86 16.49 34.96
N SER A 45 -2.00 16.45 35.67
CA SER A 45 -2.61 15.20 36.17
C SER A 45 -2.90 14.18 35.07
N LEU A 46 -3.09 14.66 33.81
CA LEU A 46 -3.31 13.79 32.66
C LEU A 46 -2.18 12.78 32.44
N ALA A 47 -0.93 13.20 32.71
CA ALA A 47 0.26 12.35 32.57
C ALA A 47 0.25 11.12 33.51
N TYR A 48 -0.53 11.17 34.59
CA TYR A 48 -0.50 10.19 35.67
C TYR A 48 -1.80 9.38 35.79
N LEU A 49 -2.71 9.47 34.83
CA LEU A 49 -3.92 8.66 34.78
C LEU A 49 -3.58 7.24 34.35
N ASP A 50 -3.09 6.43 35.27
CA ASP A 50 -2.57 5.09 34.99
C ASP A 50 -3.59 4.13 34.36
N LYS A 51 -4.91 4.39 34.53
CA LYS A 51 -5.98 3.56 33.93
C LYS A 51 -6.55 4.11 32.62
N LEU A 52 -6.03 5.23 32.17
CA LEU A 52 -6.46 5.83 30.91
C LEU A 52 -6.08 4.91 29.75
N GLU A 53 -7.08 4.51 28.98
CA GLU A 53 -6.96 3.63 27.82
C GLU A 53 -7.10 4.43 26.51
N GLU A 54 -7.92 5.48 26.52
CA GLU A 54 -8.17 6.30 25.35
C GLU A 54 -8.13 7.79 25.66
N LEU A 55 -7.34 8.55 24.89
CA LEU A 55 -7.23 9.99 24.97
C LEU A 55 -7.37 10.60 23.58
N ILE A 56 -8.43 11.40 23.40
CA ILE A 56 -8.69 12.09 22.13
C ILE A 56 -8.74 13.59 22.35
N LEU A 57 -7.82 14.30 21.71
CA LEU A 57 -7.69 15.75 21.66
C LEU A 57 -7.75 16.16 20.18
N SER A 58 -8.91 16.53 19.69
CA SER A 58 -9.07 16.86 18.27
C SER A 58 -9.81 18.19 18.11
N GLY A 59 -9.27 19.12 17.30
CA GLY A 59 -9.84 20.44 17.09
C GLY A 59 -9.79 21.30 18.38
N CYS A 60 -8.73 21.14 19.17
CA CYS A 60 -8.38 22.00 20.29
C CYS A 60 -7.39 23.06 19.81
N ASP A 61 -7.89 23.97 18.96
CA ASP A 61 -7.09 24.88 18.13
C ASP A 61 -6.16 25.81 18.94
N GLU A 62 -6.44 26.05 20.22
CA GLU A 62 -5.63 26.91 21.12
C GLU A 62 -4.74 26.07 22.07
N LEU A 63 -4.82 24.73 22.07
CA LEU A 63 -4.07 23.89 23.01
C LEU A 63 -2.57 23.96 22.72
N SER A 64 -1.85 24.69 23.56
CA SER A 64 -0.41 24.95 23.46
C SER A 64 0.39 24.37 24.63
N VAL A 65 -0.25 24.13 25.77
CA VAL A 65 0.37 23.57 26.97
C VAL A 65 -0.16 22.17 27.21
N PHE A 66 0.77 21.20 27.16
CA PHE A 66 0.50 19.80 27.39
C PHE A 66 1.51 19.23 28.39
N PRO A 67 1.19 18.20 29.19
CA PRO A 67 2.15 17.59 30.11
C PRO A 67 3.48 17.25 29.44
N LYS A 68 4.58 17.52 30.12
CA LYS A 68 5.94 17.25 29.60
C LYS A 68 6.27 15.79 29.51
N LEU A 69 5.58 14.96 30.31
CA LEU A 69 5.79 13.52 30.36
C LEU A 69 4.51 12.79 29.99
N LEU A 70 4.65 11.67 29.28
CA LEU A 70 3.58 10.70 29.02
C LEU A 70 3.85 9.44 29.85
N ASN A 71 3.06 9.24 30.90
CA ASN A 71 3.30 8.22 31.92
C ASN A 71 2.13 7.24 32.10
N SER A 72 1.03 7.45 31.38
CA SER A 72 -0.20 6.64 31.45
C SER A 72 0.06 5.24 30.92
N LYS A 73 0.22 4.26 31.81
CA LYS A 73 0.72 2.90 31.46
C LYS A 73 -0.23 2.06 30.61
N ASN A 74 -1.54 2.31 30.75
CA ASN A 74 -2.58 1.54 30.05
C ASN A 74 -3.14 2.26 28.81
N LEU A 75 -2.59 3.45 28.48
CA LEU A 75 -3.02 4.19 27.30
C LEU A 75 -2.79 3.33 26.06
N ARG A 76 -3.86 3.10 25.26
CA ARG A 76 -3.85 2.30 24.03
C ARG A 76 -3.93 3.16 22.79
N ASN A 77 -4.79 4.18 22.84
CA ASN A 77 -5.04 5.07 21.74
C ASN A 77 -4.81 6.51 22.17
N PHE A 78 -3.90 7.19 21.50
CA PHE A 78 -3.64 8.59 21.71
C PHE A 78 -3.74 9.35 20.40
N TYR A 79 -4.76 10.20 20.29
CA TYR A 79 -5.01 11.02 19.12
C TYR A 79 -5.03 12.49 19.49
N PHE A 80 -4.20 13.29 18.81
CA PHE A 80 -4.26 14.73 18.94
C PHE A 80 -4.09 15.39 17.57
N ILE A 81 -5.11 16.15 17.19
CA ILE A 81 -5.23 16.77 15.88
C ILE A 81 -5.69 18.19 16.05
N GLY A 82 -5.08 19.15 15.33
CA GLY A 82 -5.43 20.57 15.44
C GLY A 82 -5.03 21.14 16.80
N THR A 83 -3.74 21.09 17.14
CA THR A 83 -3.20 21.60 18.40
C THR A 83 -1.98 22.50 18.16
N LYS A 84 -1.68 23.40 19.10
CA LYS A 84 -0.56 24.35 19.00
C LYS A 84 0.70 23.94 19.77
N PHE A 85 0.68 22.82 20.53
CA PHE A 85 1.90 22.46 21.25
C PHE A 85 3.01 22.00 20.31
N GLU A 86 4.24 22.46 20.61
CA GLU A 86 5.38 22.34 19.72
C GLU A 86 6.25 21.10 19.97
N ARG A 87 6.06 20.44 21.12
CA ARG A 87 6.87 19.30 21.54
C ARG A 87 5.99 18.15 22.00
N PHE A 88 6.27 16.97 21.49
CA PHE A 88 5.67 15.75 22.00
C PHE A 88 6.24 15.45 23.40
N PRO A 89 5.41 14.96 24.36
CA PRO A 89 5.88 14.64 25.69
C PRO A 89 6.97 13.57 25.69
N ASP A 90 7.90 13.67 26.62
CA ASP A 90 8.89 12.62 26.87
C ASP A 90 8.22 11.37 27.45
N ILE A 91 8.75 10.22 27.11
CA ILE A 91 8.26 8.90 27.54
C ILE A 91 9.31 8.27 28.45
N PRO A 92 9.20 8.46 29.79
CA PRO A 92 10.29 8.14 30.70
C PRO A 92 10.56 6.64 30.87
N HIS A 93 9.58 5.80 30.55
CA HIS A 93 9.69 4.34 30.63
C HIS A 93 8.84 3.63 29.58
N LYS A 94 9.07 2.35 29.38
CA LYS A 94 8.38 1.54 28.37
C LYS A 94 6.88 1.50 28.60
N LEU A 95 6.13 2.08 27.67
CA LEU A 95 4.67 1.99 27.62
C LEU A 95 4.28 0.74 26.85
N LYS A 96 3.67 -0.22 27.55
CA LYS A 96 3.27 -1.53 27.00
C LYS A 96 1.83 -1.53 26.50
N GLY A 97 1.11 -0.41 26.62
CA GLY A 97 -0.29 -0.28 26.23
C GLY A 97 -0.49 0.41 24.90
N LEU A 98 0.33 1.43 24.56
CA LEU A 98 0.06 2.32 23.43
C LEU A 98 0.26 1.61 22.09
N GLU A 99 -0.85 1.31 21.44
CA GLU A 99 -0.92 0.59 20.16
C GLU A 99 -1.07 1.54 18.96
N GLN A 100 -1.74 2.66 19.17
CA GLN A 100 -2.01 3.63 18.10
C GLN A 100 -1.71 5.06 18.55
N LEU A 101 -0.95 5.77 17.72
CA LEU A 101 -0.61 7.18 17.89
C LEU A 101 -0.93 7.95 16.61
N ILE A 102 -1.82 8.94 16.71
CA ILE A 102 -2.14 9.85 15.61
C ILE A 102 -1.82 11.28 16.04
N ILE A 103 -0.97 11.93 15.26
CA ILE A 103 -0.58 13.32 15.40
C ILE A 103 -1.03 14.05 14.13
N GLY A 104 -1.88 15.05 14.24
CA GLY A 104 -2.38 15.75 13.07
C GLY A 104 -2.45 17.27 13.25
N GLU A 105 -2.20 18.02 12.17
CA GLU A 105 -2.35 19.48 12.14
C GLU A 105 -1.77 20.17 13.39
N SER A 106 -0.61 19.68 13.86
CA SER A 106 0.04 20.09 15.08
C SER A 106 1.26 20.98 14.82
N ALA A 107 1.59 21.84 15.75
CA ALA A 107 2.79 22.68 15.69
C ALA A 107 4.10 21.94 16.05
N ILE A 108 4.05 20.63 16.25
CA ILE A 108 5.21 19.80 16.65
C ILE A 108 6.35 19.96 15.65
N LYS A 109 7.55 20.22 16.19
CA LYS A 109 8.80 20.41 15.44
C LYS A 109 9.63 19.14 15.34
N GLU A 110 9.55 18.28 16.38
CA GLU A 110 10.31 17.05 16.51
C GLU A 110 9.61 16.06 17.46
N LEU A 111 9.94 14.80 17.35
CA LEU A 111 9.58 13.78 18.32
C LEU A 111 10.77 13.52 19.24
N PRO A 112 10.55 13.16 20.52
CA PRO A 112 11.64 12.90 21.46
C PRO A 112 12.35 11.58 21.14
N MET A 113 13.64 11.48 21.52
CA MET A 113 14.38 10.22 21.44
C MET A 113 13.71 9.12 22.25
N SER A 114 12.99 9.45 23.32
CA SER A 114 12.24 8.52 24.17
C SER A 114 11.03 7.87 23.47
N ILE A 115 10.76 8.18 22.18
CA ILE A 115 9.73 7.50 21.37
C ILE A 115 9.96 5.98 21.32
N GLU A 116 11.21 5.53 21.47
CA GLU A 116 11.59 4.11 21.55
C GLU A 116 10.90 3.35 22.68
N ASN A 117 10.43 4.07 23.70
CA ASN A 117 9.71 3.50 24.83
C ASN A 117 8.26 3.14 24.52
N LEU A 118 7.74 3.47 23.35
CA LEU A 118 6.43 3.02 22.85
C LEU A 118 6.53 1.58 22.31
N VAL A 119 6.87 0.64 23.19
CA VAL A 119 7.21 -0.74 22.80
C VAL A 119 6.03 -1.57 22.28
N ALA A 120 4.79 -1.09 22.48
CA ALA A 120 3.56 -1.72 21.99
C ALA A 120 3.00 -1.07 20.71
N LEU A 121 3.67 -0.03 20.19
CA LEU A 121 3.14 0.76 19.09
C LEU A 121 3.12 -0.05 17.80
N ARG A 122 1.93 -0.21 17.23
CA ARG A 122 1.67 -0.92 15.96
C ARG A 122 1.42 0.03 14.81
N ARG A 123 0.78 1.18 15.06
CA ARG A 123 0.43 2.17 14.06
C ARG A 123 0.78 3.56 14.52
N MET A 124 1.51 4.27 13.67
CA MET A 124 1.87 5.67 13.90
C MET A 124 1.53 6.49 12.67
N SER A 125 0.88 7.63 12.90
CA SER A 125 0.50 8.53 11.83
C SER A 125 0.77 9.97 12.21
N ILE A 126 1.43 10.68 11.32
CA ILE A 126 1.73 12.11 11.45
C ILE A 126 1.18 12.80 10.21
N ILE A 127 0.19 13.69 10.40
CA ILE A 127 -0.58 14.26 9.29
C ILE A 127 -0.55 15.78 9.36
N ASP A 128 -0.18 16.44 8.26
CA ASP A 128 -0.19 17.90 8.08
C ASP A 128 0.54 18.67 9.20
N CYS A 129 1.59 18.06 9.79
CA CYS A 129 2.45 18.70 10.79
C CYS A 129 3.52 19.55 10.08
N LYS A 130 3.14 20.75 9.69
CA LYS A 130 3.96 21.67 8.86
C LYS A 130 5.30 22.08 9.50
N ASN A 131 5.41 21.99 10.82
CA ASN A 131 6.62 22.39 11.55
C ASN A 131 7.56 21.20 11.83
N LEU A 132 7.16 19.97 11.53
CA LEU A 132 7.97 18.78 11.77
C LEU A 132 9.19 18.79 10.86
N ARG A 133 10.40 18.77 11.45
CA ARG A 133 11.67 18.81 10.72
C ARG A 133 12.42 17.49 10.77
N HIS A 134 12.39 16.82 11.92
CA HIS A 134 13.20 15.63 12.16
C HIS A 134 12.39 14.53 12.84
N LEU A 135 12.66 13.32 12.41
CA LEU A 135 12.31 12.12 13.13
C LEU A 135 13.55 11.61 13.88
N PRO A 136 13.42 11.18 15.13
CA PRO A 136 14.55 10.66 15.87
C PRO A 136 14.99 9.30 15.34
N SER A 137 16.29 9.02 15.34
CA SER A 137 16.83 7.71 14.93
C SER A 137 16.31 6.55 15.81
N SER A 138 15.87 6.85 17.04
CA SER A 138 15.23 5.89 17.94
C SER A 138 13.90 5.31 17.41
N ILE A 139 13.33 5.89 16.33
CA ILE A 139 12.17 5.30 15.63
C ILE A 139 12.45 3.85 15.18
N TYR A 140 13.71 3.55 14.82
CA TYR A 140 14.14 2.20 14.45
C TYR A 140 14.09 1.18 15.59
N LYS A 141 13.82 1.61 16.82
CA LYS A 141 13.65 0.72 17.97
C LYS A 141 12.20 0.31 18.22
N LEU A 142 11.26 0.78 17.41
CA LEU A 142 9.84 0.40 17.47
C LEU A 142 9.62 -0.98 16.83
N GLN A 143 9.98 -2.02 17.57
CA GLN A 143 10.12 -3.40 17.05
C GLN A 143 8.83 -4.03 16.51
N ILE A 144 7.65 -3.58 16.98
CA ILE A 144 6.36 -4.15 16.53
C ILE A 144 5.53 -3.18 15.67
N LEU A 145 6.14 -2.06 15.27
CA LEU A 145 5.50 -1.11 14.37
C LEU A 145 5.23 -1.77 13.02
N ARG A 146 3.98 -1.71 12.56
CA ARG A 146 3.52 -2.28 11.27
C ARG A 146 3.25 -1.21 10.23
N ASP A 147 2.59 -0.14 10.66
CA ASP A 147 2.14 0.92 9.78
C ASP A 147 2.75 2.25 10.25
N LEU A 148 3.49 2.89 9.37
CA LEU A 148 4.03 4.23 9.58
C LEU A 148 3.63 5.14 8.42
N SER A 149 2.81 6.17 8.71
CA SER A 149 2.41 7.17 7.73
C SER A 149 2.81 8.55 8.17
N ILE A 150 3.47 9.28 7.28
CA ILE A 150 3.83 10.68 7.44
C ILE A 150 3.31 11.41 6.20
N ILE A 151 2.30 12.26 6.40
CA ILE A 151 1.55 12.87 5.31
C ILE A 151 1.55 14.38 5.48
N GLY A 152 1.86 15.12 4.41
CA GLY A 152 1.74 16.58 4.40
C GLY A 152 2.68 17.30 5.38
N CYS A 153 3.88 16.78 5.59
CA CYS A 153 4.92 17.37 6.44
C CYS A 153 6.05 17.99 5.59
N PRO A 154 5.81 19.14 4.91
CA PRO A 154 6.69 19.66 3.86
C PRO A 154 8.06 20.15 4.33
N ASN A 155 8.24 20.35 5.64
CA ASN A 155 9.50 20.77 6.25
C ASN A 155 10.33 19.59 6.81
N LEU A 156 9.88 18.34 6.59
CA LEU A 156 10.63 17.15 6.97
C LEU A 156 11.91 17.07 6.13
N ILE A 157 13.08 17.10 6.78
CA ILE A 157 14.38 17.10 6.10
C ILE A 157 14.65 15.73 5.45
N GLY A 158 14.17 14.65 6.06
CA GLY A 158 14.31 13.29 5.55
C GLY A 158 13.86 12.25 6.57
N PHE A 159 13.80 11.02 6.14
CA PHE A 159 13.67 9.88 7.04
C PHE A 159 15.06 9.57 7.62
N PRO A 160 15.19 9.23 8.93
CA PRO A 160 16.50 9.00 9.54
C PRO A 160 17.28 7.92 8.80
N LYS A 161 18.59 8.13 8.61
CA LYS A 161 19.48 7.07 8.14
C LYS A 161 19.59 5.98 9.21
N TYR A 162 19.54 4.75 8.76
CA TYR A 162 19.82 3.61 9.62
C TYR A 162 21.34 3.41 9.70
N GLU A 163 21.90 3.59 10.90
CA GLU A 163 23.29 3.31 11.17
C GLU A 163 23.43 1.90 11.76
N ASP A 164 23.97 1.00 10.98
CA ASP A 164 24.27 -0.36 11.44
C ASP A 164 25.51 -0.31 12.34
N SER A 165 25.30 -0.07 13.63
CA SER A 165 26.39 -0.11 14.58
C SER A 165 26.77 -1.57 14.83
N ALA A 166 27.89 -1.99 14.26
CA ALA A 166 28.45 -3.36 14.35
C ALA A 166 28.62 -3.89 15.79
N ASN A 167 28.46 -3.03 16.81
CA ASN A 167 28.61 -3.33 18.22
C ASN A 167 27.30 -3.44 19.00
N SER A 168 26.14 -3.30 18.36
CA SER A 168 24.85 -3.42 19.06
C SER A 168 24.33 -4.86 19.01
N CYS A 169 24.29 -5.52 20.16
CA CYS A 169 23.63 -6.82 20.34
C CYS A 169 22.10 -6.77 20.13
N MET A 170 21.53 -5.59 19.89
CA MET A 170 20.10 -5.41 19.64
C MET A 170 19.87 -5.36 18.13
N LYS A 171 18.94 -6.18 17.66
CA LYS A 171 18.40 -6.07 16.30
C LYS A 171 17.76 -4.68 16.16
N ALA A 172 18.53 -3.75 15.61
CA ALA A 172 18.02 -2.43 15.30
C ALA A 172 17.27 -2.52 13.97
N GLY A 173 16.25 -1.70 13.80
CA GLY A 173 15.44 -1.67 12.60
C GLY A 173 13.95 -1.74 12.92
N LEU A 174 13.13 -1.76 11.88
CA LEU A 174 11.68 -1.91 11.93
C LEU A 174 11.28 -3.28 11.36
N PRO A 175 11.54 -4.37 12.08
CA PRO A 175 11.46 -5.74 11.53
C PRO A 175 10.04 -6.15 11.16
N ASN A 176 9.02 -5.49 11.71
CA ASN A 176 7.61 -5.78 11.45
C ASN A 176 6.92 -4.70 10.60
N LEU A 177 7.66 -3.70 10.11
CA LEU A 177 7.08 -2.66 9.27
C LEU A 177 6.67 -3.27 7.92
N TRP A 178 5.37 -3.20 7.65
CA TRP A 178 4.74 -3.71 6.45
C TRP A 178 4.35 -2.58 5.49
N PHE A 179 3.96 -1.43 6.04
CA PHE A 179 3.50 -0.26 5.29
C PHE A 179 4.29 0.98 5.71
N LEU A 180 4.94 1.65 4.75
CA LEU A 180 5.61 2.94 4.92
C LEU A 180 5.06 3.95 3.92
N GLU A 181 4.51 5.04 4.44
CA GLU A 181 4.00 6.14 3.63
C GLU A 181 4.65 7.46 4.03
N LEU A 182 5.26 8.11 3.04
CA LEU A 182 5.87 9.44 3.13
C LEU A 182 5.25 10.31 2.03
N LEU A 183 3.99 10.72 2.21
CA LEU A 183 3.20 11.43 1.20
C LEU A 183 3.32 12.95 1.41
N ARG A 184 3.64 13.70 0.37
CA ARG A 184 3.74 15.19 0.40
C ARG A 184 4.66 15.71 1.50
N CYS A 185 5.82 15.10 1.65
CA CYS A 185 6.81 15.49 2.64
C CYS A 185 7.97 16.32 2.06
N ASN A 186 7.87 16.71 0.78
CA ASN A 186 8.88 17.51 0.09
C ASN A 186 10.29 16.86 0.08
N LEU A 187 10.34 15.54 0.17
CA LEU A 187 11.61 14.80 0.19
C LEU A 187 12.32 14.92 -1.17
N SER A 188 13.57 15.32 -1.18
CA SER A 188 14.45 15.32 -2.36
C SER A 188 15.32 14.07 -2.44
N GLU A 189 15.59 13.45 -1.30
CA GLU A 189 16.45 12.29 -1.16
C GLU A 189 15.77 11.19 -0.34
N VAL A 190 16.06 9.94 -0.68
CA VAL A 190 15.52 8.75 -0.03
C VAL A 190 16.65 7.78 0.35
N GLU A 191 17.74 8.31 0.88
CA GLU A 191 18.94 7.55 1.25
C GLU A 191 18.68 6.42 2.26
N PHE A 192 17.61 6.54 3.08
CA PHE A 192 17.19 5.47 3.99
C PHE A 192 16.82 4.18 3.24
N LEU A 193 16.49 4.26 1.95
CA LEU A 193 16.22 3.11 1.09
C LEU A 193 17.51 2.39 0.64
N GLU A 194 18.69 2.96 0.84
CA GLU A 194 19.96 2.29 0.52
C GLU A 194 20.19 1.07 1.40
N ASN A 195 19.75 1.15 2.67
CA ASN A 195 19.81 0.03 3.60
C ASN A 195 18.44 -0.42 4.09
N LEU A 196 17.72 -1.11 3.22
CA LEU A 196 16.40 -1.66 3.56
C LEU A 196 16.47 -2.94 4.40
N SER A 197 17.64 -3.47 4.74
CA SER A 197 17.77 -4.64 5.62
C SER A 197 17.15 -4.40 7.02
N CYS A 198 17.04 -3.13 7.41
CA CYS A 198 16.35 -2.72 8.64
C CYS A 198 14.81 -2.82 8.58
N MET A 199 14.22 -3.05 7.42
CA MET A 199 12.77 -3.18 7.19
C MET A 199 12.46 -4.44 6.36
N PRO A 200 12.76 -5.65 6.84
CA PRO A 200 12.72 -6.88 6.02
C PRO A 200 11.32 -7.26 5.51
N LEU A 201 10.26 -6.85 6.19
CA LEU A 201 8.88 -7.16 5.85
C LEU A 201 8.14 -6.01 5.14
N LEU A 202 8.88 -5.00 4.65
CA LEU A 202 8.25 -3.88 3.94
C LEU A 202 7.68 -4.35 2.61
N GLU A 203 6.35 -4.35 2.50
CA GLU A 203 5.61 -4.73 1.30
C GLU A 203 5.08 -3.52 0.52
N ASN A 204 4.70 -2.46 1.23
CA ASN A 204 4.08 -1.29 0.62
C ASN A 204 4.90 -0.04 0.93
N LEU A 205 5.43 0.58 -0.11
CA LEU A 205 6.18 1.84 -0.04
C LEU A 205 5.48 2.92 -0.86
N CYS A 206 4.96 3.93 -0.18
CA CYS A 206 4.35 5.10 -0.80
C CYS A 206 5.22 6.33 -0.60
N LEU A 207 5.68 6.91 -1.69
CA LEU A 207 6.51 8.12 -1.75
C LEU A 207 5.85 9.24 -2.57
N LYS A 208 4.53 9.23 -2.68
CA LYS A 208 3.75 10.16 -3.50
C LYS A 208 4.06 11.62 -3.22
N GLU A 209 3.98 12.43 -4.29
CA GLU A 209 4.03 13.89 -4.23
C GLU A 209 5.27 14.41 -3.47
N ASN A 210 6.43 13.80 -3.72
CA ASN A 210 7.73 14.26 -3.24
C ASN A 210 8.60 14.79 -4.38
N ASN A 211 9.69 15.45 -4.05
CA ASN A 211 10.65 16.03 -5.00
C ASN A 211 11.86 15.13 -5.26
N ILE A 212 11.66 13.83 -5.17
CA ILE A 212 12.71 12.81 -5.36
C ILE A 212 13.26 12.90 -6.79
N LEU A 213 14.57 12.90 -6.93
CA LEU A 213 15.26 12.91 -8.23
C LEU A 213 15.48 11.51 -8.79
N THR A 214 15.89 10.59 -7.90
CA THR A 214 16.20 9.20 -8.26
C THR A 214 15.83 8.27 -7.11
N LEU A 215 15.58 7.01 -7.42
CA LEU A 215 15.49 5.94 -6.43
C LEU A 215 16.83 5.20 -6.35
N PRO A 216 17.24 4.72 -5.16
CA PRO A 216 18.49 3.98 -5.04
C PRO A 216 18.40 2.60 -5.71
N LYS A 217 19.50 2.14 -6.32
CA LYS A 217 19.58 0.82 -6.98
C LYS A 217 19.30 -0.36 -6.03
N SER A 218 19.53 -0.17 -4.73
CA SER A 218 19.25 -1.18 -3.70
C SER A 218 17.79 -1.62 -3.64
N ILE A 219 16.87 -0.82 -4.20
CA ILE A 219 15.45 -1.16 -4.21
C ILE A 219 15.15 -2.44 -4.99
N ASN A 220 15.93 -2.76 -6.04
CA ASN A 220 15.75 -3.95 -6.86
C ASN A 220 16.06 -5.27 -6.11
N LYS A 221 16.76 -5.19 -4.97
CA LYS A 221 17.11 -6.35 -4.15
C LYS A 221 16.03 -6.69 -3.11
N ARG A 222 14.85 -6.08 -3.23
CA ARG A 222 13.75 -6.21 -2.27
C ARG A 222 12.71 -7.22 -2.70
N ASP A 223 12.87 -8.45 -2.21
CA ASP A 223 11.95 -9.54 -2.51
C ASP A 223 10.57 -9.35 -1.81
N SER A 224 10.53 -8.63 -0.70
CA SER A 224 9.29 -8.38 0.05
C SER A 224 8.42 -7.25 -0.53
N LEU A 225 8.99 -6.36 -1.37
CA LEU A 225 8.26 -5.19 -1.84
C LEU A 225 7.27 -5.57 -2.95
N SER A 226 5.99 -5.43 -2.65
CA SER A 226 4.86 -5.73 -3.53
C SER A 226 4.31 -4.47 -4.21
N THR A 227 4.31 -3.33 -3.51
CA THR A 227 3.77 -2.06 -4.04
C THR A 227 4.79 -0.94 -3.90
N LEU A 228 5.06 -0.25 -4.99
CA LEU A 228 5.85 0.98 -5.03
C LEU A 228 5.05 2.10 -5.69
N ASP A 229 4.82 3.18 -4.96
CA ASP A 229 4.03 4.30 -5.42
C ASP A 229 4.84 5.60 -5.33
N VAL A 230 5.16 6.15 -6.48
CA VAL A 230 5.91 7.41 -6.66
C VAL A 230 5.09 8.46 -7.42
N GLN A 231 3.76 8.33 -7.46
CA GLN A 231 2.89 9.27 -8.15
C GLN A 231 3.15 10.72 -7.71
N GLY A 232 3.12 11.64 -8.67
CA GLY A 232 3.32 13.06 -8.39
C GLY A 232 4.76 13.45 -8.03
N CYS A 233 5.73 12.55 -8.13
CA CYS A 233 7.15 12.88 -8.00
C CYS A 233 7.64 13.57 -9.28
N HIS A 234 7.30 14.85 -9.43
CA HIS A 234 7.51 15.59 -10.69
C HIS A 234 8.96 15.70 -11.12
N GLN A 235 9.92 15.60 -10.19
CA GLN A 235 11.35 15.71 -10.45
C GLN A 235 12.03 14.36 -10.67
N LEU A 236 11.32 13.25 -10.51
CA LEU A 236 11.87 11.91 -10.69
C LEU A 236 12.27 11.70 -12.15
N GLN A 237 13.58 11.49 -12.39
CA GLN A 237 14.17 11.40 -13.73
C GLN A 237 14.37 9.96 -14.18
N GLU A 238 14.82 9.11 -13.26
CA GLU A 238 15.16 7.72 -13.56
C GLU A 238 14.61 6.79 -12.47
N ILE A 239 14.16 5.62 -12.92
CA ILE A 239 13.77 4.51 -12.04
C ILE A 239 14.77 3.38 -12.29
N PRO A 240 15.42 2.88 -11.25
CA PRO A 240 16.30 1.74 -11.38
C PRO A 240 15.49 0.49 -11.75
N GLU A 241 16.19 -0.61 -11.98
CA GLU A 241 15.50 -1.90 -12.11
C GLU A 241 14.57 -2.14 -10.91
N LEU A 242 13.31 -2.50 -11.22
CA LEU A 242 12.27 -2.70 -10.21
C LEU A 242 12.50 -4.02 -9.45
N PRO A 243 11.99 -4.14 -8.21
CA PRO A 243 12.03 -5.38 -7.44
C PRO A 243 11.40 -6.56 -8.19
N PRO A 244 11.96 -7.78 -8.07
CA PRO A 244 11.53 -8.93 -8.86
C PRO A 244 10.09 -9.41 -8.53
N PHE A 245 9.59 -9.16 -7.32
CA PHE A 245 8.25 -9.56 -6.87
C PHE A 245 7.28 -8.39 -6.74
N LEU A 246 7.62 -7.24 -7.33
CA LEU A 246 6.73 -6.09 -7.35
C LEU A 246 5.44 -6.44 -8.10
N THR A 247 4.29 -6.18 -7.49
CA THR A 247 2.96 -6.42 -8.07
C THR A 247 2.37 -5.14 -8.66
N TYR A 248 2.59 -4.00 -7.99
CA TYR A 248 2.04 -2.72 -8.41
C TYR A 248 3.11 -1.63 -8.42
N PHE A 249 3.22 -0.94 -9.54
CA PHE A 249 4.08 0.20 -9.71
C PHE A 249 3.29 1.40 -10.25
N TYR A 250 3.23 2.46 -9.47
CA TYR A 250 2.51 3.68 -9.82
C TYR A 250 3.48 4.86 -9.95
N ALA A 251 3.57 5.44 -11.16
CA ALA A 251 4.39 6.61 -11.46
C ALA A 251 3.64 7.66 -12.29
N VAL A 252 2.35 7.85 -11.97
CA VAL A 252 1.51 8.88 -12.60
C VAL A 252 1.98 10.26 -12.17
N ASN A 253 1.94 11.25 -13.06
CA ASN A 253 2.41 12.61 -12.80
C ASN A 253 3.92 12.76 -12.50
N CYS A 254 4.76 11.81 -12.90
CA CYS A 254 6.21 11.93 -12.87
C CYS A 254 6.70 12.61 -14.14
N LYS A 255 6.56 13.94 -14.23
CA LYS A 255 6.77 14.73 -15.47
C LYS A 255 8.18 14.68 -16.04
N SER A 256 9.18 14.47 -15.20
CA SER A 256 10.60 14.42 -15.60
C SER A 256 11.09 13.01 -15.91
N LEU A 257 10.22 12.01 -15.77
CA LEU A 257 10.61 10.62 -15.94
C LEU A 257 10.96 10.32 -17.40
N GLN A 258 12.16 9.78 -17.61
CA GLN A 258 12.69 9.39 -18.90
C GLN A 258 12.62 7.87 -19.07
N LYS A 259 12.69 7.40 -20.34
CA LYS A 259 12.74 5.95 -20.66
C LYS A 259 11.59 5.13 -20.06
N THR A 260 10.37 5.68 -20.10
CA THR A 260 9.18 4.98 -19.60
C THR A 260 8.88 3.71 -20.40
N GLU A 261 9.32 3.63 -21.65
CA GLU A 261 9.18 2.45 -22.52
C GLU A 261 9.87 1.21 -21.92
N ASP A 262 11.00 1.39 -21.25
CA ASP A 262 11.72 0.30 -20.57
C ASP A 262 10.92 -0.29 -19.40
N LEU A 263 10.05 0.51 -18.78
CA LEU A 263 9.23 0.08 -17.63
C LEU A 263 8.06 -0.81 -18.04
N ILE A 264 7.57 -0.63 -19.27
CA ILE A 264 6.46 -1.39 -19.85
C ILE A 264 6.95 -2.34 -20.95
N SER A 265 8.25 -2.59 -21.02
CA SER A 265 8.85 -3.46 -22.02
C SER A 265 8.50 -4.93 -21.75
N ILE A 266 8.15 -5.64 -22.80
CA ILE A 266 7.76 -7.05 -22.75
C ILE A 266 8.89 -8.00 -22.28
N HIS A 267 10.15 -7.57 -22.40
CA HIS A 267 11.31 -8.37 -22.01
C HIS A 267 11.48 -8.64 -20.50
N ARG A 268 10.67 -7.98 -19.67
CA ARG A 268 10.67 -8.18 -18.21
C ARG A 268 9.65 -9.22 -17.73
N ILE A 269 9.28 -10.17 -18.55
CA ILE A 269 8.06 -11.00 -18.47
C ILE A 269 7.94 -11.91 -17.24
N LYS A 270 9.02 -12.23 -16.52
CA LYS A 270 8.93 -13.25 -15.44
C LYS A 270 8.11 -12.82 -14.22
N ASN A 271 8.10 -11.53 -13.87
CA ASN A 271 7.35 -11.01 -12.72
C ASN A 271 6.97 -9.54 -12.96
N GLN A 272 6.07 -9.27 -13.91
CA GLN A 272 5.77 -7.87 -14.23
C GLN A 272 4.69 -7.31 -13.31
N PRO A 273 4.95 -6.16 -12.68
CA PRO A 273 3.94 -5.43 -11.94
C PRO A 273 2.92 -4.82 -12.90
N SER A 274 1.69 -4.62 -12.42
CA SER A 274 0.79 -3.64 -13.01
C SER A 274 1.47 -2.27 -12.96
N VAL A 275 1.65 -1.65 -14.13
CA VAL A 275 2.40 -0.39 -14.27
C VAL A 275 1.45 0.71 -14.72
N VAL A 276 1.40 1.80 -13.94
CA VAL A 276 0.58 2.97 -14.30
C VAL A 276 1.50 4.19 -14.46
N LEU A 277 1.50 4.77 -15.67
CA LEU A 277 2.37 5.89 -16.04
C LEU A 277 1.56 7.05 -16.59
N SER A 278 2.05 8.30 -16.40
CA SER A 278 1.53 9.46 -17.11
C SER A 278 2.03 9.49 -18.53
N GLN A 279 1.17 10.01 -19.40
CA GLN A 279 1.51 10.28 -20.79
C GLN A 279 2.17 9.08 -21.48
N GLY A 280 1.53 8.56 -22.45
CA GLY A 280 2.09 7.50 -23.26
C GLY A 280 1.12 7.18 -24.40
N GLU A 281 1.69 6.80 -25.50
CA GLU A 281 0.98 6.08 -26.54
C GLU A 281 0.98 4.60 -26.16
N MET A 282 -0.02 3.88 -26.63
CA MET A 282 -0.05 2.44 -26.49
C MET A 282 1.24 1.84 -27.06
N PRO A 283 1.92 0.96 -26.33
CA PRO A 283 3.15 0.33 -26.80
C PRO A 283 2.92 -0.38 -28.13
N GLN A 284 3.90 -0.33 -29.05
CA GLN A 284 3.79 -0.98 -30.36
C GLN A 284 3.60 -2.52 -30.29
N TRP A 285 4.01 -3.13 -29.18
CA TRP A 285 3.85 -4.56 -28.96
C TRP A 285 2.44 -4.96 -28.51
N VAL A 286 1.56 -4.01 -28.16
CA VAL A 286 0.17 -4.23 -27.80
C VAL A 286 -0.70 -4.18 -29.06
N PHE A 287 -1.58 -5.17 -29.23
CA PHE A 287 -2.58 -5.14 -30.29
C PHE A 287 -3.76 -4.23 -29.88
N PRO A 288 -3.99 -3.12 -30.59
CA PRO A 288 -5.08 -2.22 -30.28
C PRO A 288 -6.43 -2.86 -30.67
N ILE A 289 -7.44 -2.68 -29.82
CA ILE A 289 -8.78 -3.23 -30.04
C ILE A 289 -9.75 -2.10 -30.33
N GLU A 290 -10.51 -2.26 -31.40
CA GLU A 290 -11.63 -1.39 -31.74
C GLU A 290 -12.90 -1.93 -31.08
N GLY A 291 -13.58 -1.07 -30.32
CA GLY A 291 -14.76 -1.45 -29.54
C GLY A 291 -14.45 -1.86 -28.11
N ASP A 292 -15.46 -2.38 -27.43
CA ASP A 292 -15.42 -2.63 -25.99
C ASP A 292 -15.10 -4.09 -25.65
N SER A 293 -15.06 -4.98 -26.64
CA SER A 293 -14.83 -6.39 -26.42
C SER A 293 -14.05 -7.06 -27.55
N ILE A 294 -13.37 -8.16 -27.23
CA ILE A 294 -12.73 -9.05 -28.18
C ILE A 294 -13.01 -10.50 -27.81
N PHE A 295 -13.16 -11.35 -28.83
CA PHE A 295 -13.32 -12.80 -28.67
C PHE A 295 -12.37 -13.51 -29.63
N PHE A 296 -11.80 -14.63 -29.19
CA PHE A 296 -10.90 -15.47 -29.98
C PHE A 296 -11.02 -16.93 -29.59
N MET A 297 -10.69 -17.83 -30.53
CA MET A 297 -10.73 -19.27 -30.31
C MET A 297 -9.35 -19.79 -29.93
N VAL A 298 -9.28 -20.59 -28.89
CA VAL A 298 -8.03 -21.14 -28.36
C VAL A 298 -8.14 -22.66 -28.26
N SER A 299 -7.12 -23.36 -28.79
CA SER A 299 -6.99 -24.80 -28.55
C SER A 299 -6.40 -25.07 -27.17
N GLU A 300 -6.57 -26.30 -26.67
CA GLU A 300 -5.96 -26.73 -25.40
C GLU A 300 -4.44 -26.54 -25.42
N ASP A 301 -3.78 -26.99 -26.51
CA ASP A 301 -2.33 -26.82 -26.68
C ASP A 301 -1.87 -25.37 -26.63
N LEU A 302 -2.65 -24.45 -27.18
CA LEU A 302 -2.33 -23.03 -27.15
C LEU A 302 -2.55 -22.45 -25.75
N TYR A 303 -3.67 -22.80 -25.09
CA TYR A 303 -3.98 -22.30 -23.74
C TYR A 303 -2.88 -22.67 -22.74
N ASP A 304 -2.36 -23.90 -22.81
CA ASP A 304 -1.27 -24.37 -21.95
C ASP A 304 0.08 -23.69 -22.24
N LYS A 305 0.22 -23.08 -23.41
CA LYS A 305 1.39 -22.32 -23.78
C LYS A 305 1.29 -20.86 -23.41
N ILE A 306 0.10 -20.35 -23.10
CA ILE A 306 -0.08 -18.95 -22.65
C ILE A 306 0.58 -18.77 -21.29
N LEU A 307 1.58 -17.91 -21.24
CA LEU A 307 2.26 -17.55 -19.99
C LEU A 307 1.51 -16.46 -19.26
N ARG A 308 1.08 -15.42 -20.01
CA ARG A 308 0.38 -14.24 -19.47
C ARG A 308 -0.47 -13.58 -20.54
N VAL A 309 -1.40 -12.78 -20.08
CA VAL A 309 -2.14 -11.82 -20.90
C VAL A 309 -1.83 -10.42 -20.37
N ALA A 310 -1.36 -9.55 -21.25
CA ALA A 310 -1.11 -8.16 -20.94
C ALA A 310 -2.26 -7.32 -21.51
N PHE A 311 -2.86 -6.48 -20.67
CA PHE A 311 -3.84 -5.49 -21.09
C PHE A 311 -3.22 -4.10 -20.95
N CYS A 312 -3.41 -3.30 -21.97
CA CYS A 312 -2.99 -1.91 -21.97
C CYS A 312 -4.21 -1.01 -22.14
N THR A 313 -4.39 -0.08 -21.22
CA THR A 313 -5.47 0.93 -21.29
C THR A 313 -4.88 2.33 -21.33
N VAL A 314 -5.44 3.15 -22.20
CA VAL A 314 -5.19 4.60 -22.22
C VAL A 314 -6.44 5.27 -21.65
N LEU A 315 -6.29 5.90 -20.49
CA LEU A 315 -7.38 6.52 -19.75
C LEU A 315 -7.47 8.01 -20.02
N LYS A 316 -8.71 8.53 -20.05
CA LYS A 316 -8.99 9.96 -20.25
C LYS A 316 -8.65 10.74 -18.98
N ASN A 317 -8.18 11.97 -19.17
CA ASN A 317 -8.25 12.98 -18.14
C ASN A 317 -9.71 13.28 -17.78
N ASN A 318 -10.03 13.32 -16.50
CA ASN A 318 -11.34 13.72 -16.00
C ASN A 318 -11.18 14.93 -15.08
N GLU A 319 -11.14 16.14 -15.68
CA GLU A 319 -11.01 17.43 -14.97
C GLU A 319 -12.18 17.74 -14.04
N SER A 320 -13.32 17.05 -14.21
CA SER A 320 -14.56 17.31 -13.46
C SER A 320 -14.82 16.31 -12.35
N ALA A 321 -13.99 15.31 -12.18
CA ALA A 321 -14.17 14.34 -11.12
C ALA A 321 -13.83 15.00 -9.78
N GLU A 322 -14.86 15.22 -8.94
CA GLU A 322 -14.62 15.40 -7.51
C GLU A 322 -13.65 14.31 -7.05
N TYR A 323 -12.68 14.65 -6.23
CA TYR A 323 -11.53 13.87 -5.74
C TYR A 323 -11.80 12.38 -5.38
N TYR A 324 -13.03 11.93 -5.53
CA TYR A 324 -13.54 10.61 -5.16
C TYR A 324 -14.41 9.92 -6.23
N SER A 325 -14.59 10.48 -7.44
CA SER A 325 -15.35 9.77 -8.46
C SER A 325 -14.45 8.74 -9.12
N LYS A 326 -14.90 7.52 -9.07
CA LYS A 326 -14.23 6.30 -9.46
C LYS A 326 -13.95 6.26 -10.97
N ASN A 327 -12.79 6.76 -11.41
CA ASN A 327 -12.25 6.37 -12.71
C ASN A 327 -11.69 4.94 -12.58
N THR A 328 -12.58 3.98 -12.36
CA THR A 328 -12.21 2.57 -12.40
C THR A 328 -12.45 2.04 -13.80
N TYR A 329 -11.58 1.20 -14.27
CA TYR A 329 -11.81 0.34 -15.41
C TYR A 329 -11.78 -1.12 -14.95
N SER A 330 -12.54 -1.96 -15.64
CA SER A 330 -12.56 -3.39 -15.37
C SER A 330 -12.46 -4.16 -16.66
N PHE A 331 -11.79 -5.28 -16.60
CA PHE A 331 -11.80 -6.30 -17.65
C PHE A 331 -12.70 -7.43 -17.18
N ASN A 332 -13.72 -7.74 -17.99
CA ASN A 332 -14.67 -8.78 -17.73
C ASN A 332 -14.32 -9.99 -18.60
N PRO A 333 -13.80 -11.08 -18.03
CA PRO A 333 -13.49 -12.28 -18.80
C PRO A 333 -14.76 -13.05 -19.21
N CYS A 334 -14.69 -13.68 -20.37
CA CYS A 334 -15.75 -14.52 -20.92
C CYS A 334 -15.18 -15.84 -21.41
N VAL A 335 -15.88 -16.94 -21.16
CA VAL A 335 -15.53 -18.27 -21.67
C VAL A 335 -16.78 -18.88 -22.30
N ASN A 336 -16.70 -19.28 -23.57
CA ASN A 336 -17.82 -19.86 -24.34
C ASN A 336 -19.10 -19.05 -24.31
N GLY A 337 -18.99 -17.72 -24.26
CA GLY A 337 -20.11 -16.79 -24.21
C GLY A 337 -20.67 -16.54 -22.79
N GLU A 338 -20.14 -17.21 -21.77
CA GLU A 338 -20.51 -16.96 -20.38
C GLU A 338 -19.54 -15.98 -19.73
N TRP A 339 -20.05 -14.86 -19.20
CA TRP A 339 -19.28 -13.86 -18.48
C TRP A 339 -18.95 -14.35 -17.08
N LEU A 340 -17.66 -14.30 -16.72
CA LEU A 340 -17.19 -14.73 -15.42
C LEU A 340 -17.33 -13.58 -14.41
N ASN A 341 -17.66 -13.91 -13.18
CA ASN A 341 -17.68 -12.96 -12.07
C ASN A 341 -16.24 -12.72 -11.58
N GLY A 342 -15.63 -11.64 -12.02
CA GLY A 342 -14.31 -11.23 -11.56
C GLY A 342 -14.08 -9.78 -11.95
N GLU A 343 -13.85 -8.91 -10.97
CA GLU A 343 -13.43 -7.53 -11.25
C GLU A 343 -11.91 -7.53 -11.39
N HIS A 344 -11.42 -7.66 -12.62
CA HIS A 344 -10.02 -7.43 -12.97
C HIS A 344 -9.88 -6.03 -13.53
N GLY A 345 -9.07 -5.19 -12.93
CA GLY A 345 -8.92 -3.83 -13.39
C GLY A 345 -8.19 -2.93 -12.38
N GLY A 346 -8.15 -1.66 -12.67
CA GLY A 346 -7.41 -0.69 -11.89
C GLY A 346 -8.17 0.61 -11.65
N TYR A 347 -7.51 1.53 -10.99
CA TYR A 347 -8.01 2.87 -10.68
C TYR A 347 -7.30 3.89 -11.54
N GLY A 348 -8.07 4.73 -12.25
CA GLY A 348 -7.53 5.93 -12.88
C GLY A 348 -7.43 7.06 -11.84
N LEU A 349 -6.25 7.62 -11.67
CA LEU A 349 -5.94 8.50 -10.53
C LEU A 349 -5.39 9.87 -10.91
N SER A 350 -5.60 10.38 -12.13
CA SER A 350 -4.85 11.55 -12.56
C SER A 350 -5.68 12.61 -13.27
N ASP A 351 -5.27 13.85 -13.09
CA ASP A 351 -5.69 15.02 -13.88
C ASP A 351 -5.11 15.02 -15.31
N LEU A 352 -4.38 13.99 -15.71
CA LEU A 352 -3.75 13.82 -17.02
C LEU A 352 -4.11 12.46 -17.61
N ASP A 353 -4.09 12.39 -18.95
CA ASP A 353 -4.14 11.10 -19.64
C ASP A 353 -3.02 10.19 -19.12
N HIS A 354 -3.33 8.95 -18.85
CA HIS A 354 -2.36 7.98 -18.37
C HIS A 354 -2.56 6.61 -19.02
N ILE A 355 -1.50 5.85 -19.05
CA ILE A 355 -1.48 4.48 -19.54
C ILE A 355 -1.36 3.53 -18.35
N ALA A 356 -2.16 2.48 -18.36
CA ALA A 356 -2.03 1.38 -17.44
C ALA A 356 -1.76 0.09 -18.22
N VAL A 357 -0.82 -0.71 -17.73
CA VAL A 357 -0.51 -2.03 -18.27
C VAL A 357 -0.63 -3.04 -17.15
N ASP A 358 -1.59 -3.94 -17.29
CA ASP A 358 -1.91 -4.98 -16.32
C ASP A 358 -1.61 -6.35 -16.89
N TYR A 359 -1.08 -7.24 -16.06
CA TYR A 359 -0.70 -8.60 -16.46
C TYR A 359 -1.43 -9.63 -15.61
N TYR A 360 -2.02 -10.62 -16.28
CA TYR A 360 -2.77 -11.69 -15.62
C TYR A 360 -2.27 -13.06 -16.06
N LEU A 361 -2.26 -14.03 -15.15
CA LEU A 361 -2.14 -15.43 -15.53
C LEU A 361 -3.47 -15.87 -16.17
N PRO A 362 -3.45 -16.72 -17.23
CA PRO A 362 -4.68 -17.19 -17.88
C PRO A 362 -5.69 -17.79 -16.91
N ARG A 363 -5.22 -18.63 -15.99
CA ARG A 363 -6.08 -19.27 -14.97
C ARG A 363 -6.66 -18.30 -13.95
N GLU A 364 -5.95 -17.22 -13.63
CA GLU A 364 -6.46 -16.16 -12.73
C GLU A 364 -7.51 -15.32 -13.44
N PHE A 365 -7.37 -15.13 -14.75
CA PHE A 365 -8.24 -14.27 -15.54
C PHE A 365 -9.49 -15.01 -16.05
N TRP A 366 -9.33 -16.15 -16.75
CA TRP A 366 -10.44 -16.93 -17.30
C TRP A 366 -10.84 -18.13 -16.44
N GLY A 367 -10.19 -18.37 -15.29
CA GLY A 367 -10.44 -19.51 -14.43
C GLY A 367 -9.86 -20.82 -14.99
N GLU A 368 -10.30 -21.93 -14.41
CA GLU A 368 -10.02 -23.27 -14.97
C GLU A 368 -10.95 -23.53 -16.15
N VAL A 369 -10.36 -23.73 -17.32
CA VAL A 369 -11.07 -23.92 -18.59
C VAL A 369 -11.14 -25.40 -18.87
N ASP A 370 -12.38 -25.94 -19.01
CA ASP A 370 -12.62 -27.37 -19.30
C ASP A 370 -12.84 -27.58 -20.81
N PHE A 371 -11.81 -28.06 -21.51
CA PHE A 371 -11.87 -28.39 -22.93
C PHE A 371 -12.70 -29.65 -23.26
N ALA A 372 -12.99 -30.49 -22.27
CA ALA A 372 -13.79 -31.70 -22.48
C ALA A 372 -15.29 -31.40 -22.70
N GLN A 373 -15.78 -30.24 -22.30
CA GLN A 373 -17.18 -29.81 -22.49
C GLN A 373 -17.48 -29.26 -23.87
N THR A 374 -16.46 -28.98 -24.67
CA THR A 374 -16.59 -28.57 -26.07
C THR A 374 -16.13 -29.73 -26.95
N ASP A 375 -16.52 -29.80 -28.22
CA ASP A 375 -16.11 -30.89 -29.16
C ASP A 375 -14.59 -31.18 -29.17
N GLY A 376 -13.91 -30.87 -28.07
CA GLY A 376 -12.55 -31.24 -27.71
C GLY A 376 -11.43 -30.50 -28.45
N ARG A 377 -11.74 -29.41 -29.20
CA ARG A 377 -10.70 -28.79 -30.03
C ARG A 377 -10.44 -27.31 -29.68
N TYR A 378 -11.48 -26.54 -29.44
CA TYR A 378 -11.35 -25.07 -29.23
C TYR A 378 -12.34 -24.55 -28.22
N ILE A 379 -11.90 -23.57 -27.46
CA ILE A 379 -12.73 -22.77 -26.53
C ILE A 379 -12.72 -21.33 -26.99
N GLN A 380 -13.87 -20.65 -26.88
CA GLN A 380 -13.95 -19.24 -27.09
C GLN A 380 -13.58 -18.51 -25.79
N LEU A 381 -12.51 -17.72 -25.84
CA LEU A 381 -12.17 -16.77 -24.79
C LEU A 381 -12.57 -15.36 -25.21
N GLY A 382 -13.05 -14.58 -24.27
CA GLY A 382 -13.45 -13.21 -24.50
C GLY A 382 -13.00 -12.29 -23.38
N VAL A 383 -12.93 -11.01 -23.71
CA VAL A 383 -12.67 -9.91 -22.77
C VAL A 383 -13.53 -8.73 -23.17
N GLU A 384 -14.21 -8.15 -22.22
CA GLU A 384 -14.88 -6.85 -22.37
C GLU A 384 -14.27 -5.85 -21.40
N ILE A 385 -14.10 -4.61 -21.86
CA ILE A 385 -13.67 -3.52 -20.99
C ILE A 385 -14.87 -2.66 -20.58
N GLY A 386 -15.04 -2.51 -19.26
CA GLY A 386 -16.10 -1.71 -18.67
C GLY A 386 -15.54 -0.40 -18.10
N SER A 387 -15.60 0.70 -18.87
CA SER A 387 -15.41 2.05 -18.34
C SER A 387 -15.60 3.15 -19.38
N GLU A 388 -16.27 4.23 -18.99
CA GLU A 388 -16.37 5.45 -19.78
C GLU A 388 -15.04 6.26 -19.80
N ALA A 389 -14.14 5.96 -18.88
CA ALA A 389 -12.84 6.63 -18.75
C ALA A 389 -11.81 6.15 -19.78
N VAL A 390 -12.02 5.00 -20.42
CA VAL A 390 -11.09 4.44 -21.38
C VAL A 390 -11.19 5.15 -22.74
N LYS A 391 -10.06 5.62 -23.25
CA LYS A 391 -9.92 6.17 -24.61
C LYS A 391 -9.61 5.10 -25.64
N LYS A 392 -8.68 4.24 -25.29
CA LYS A 392 -8.15 3.15 -26.12
C LYS A 392 -7.74 2.01 -25.22
N TRP A 393 -7.84 0.82 -25.72
CA TRP A 393 -7.31 -0.35 -25.05
C TRP A 393 -6.78 -1.38 -26.05
N GLY A 394 -6.03 -2.33 -25.54
CA GLY A 394 -5.50 -3.40 -26.35
C GLY A 394 -4.96 -4.52 -25.45
N LEU A 395 -4.65 -5.62 -26.08
CA LEU A 395 -4.09 -6.78 -25.39
C LEU A 395 -2.88 -7.38 -26.12
N ARG A 396 -2.08 -8.12 -25.38
CA ARG A 396 -1.06 -9.01 -25.90
C ARG A 396 -1.13 -10.34 -25.16
N ILE A 397 -1.19 -11.43 -25.90
CA ILE A 397 -1.05 -12.78 -25.35
C ILE A 397 0.42 -13.16 -25.45
N ILE A 398 1.01 -13.54 -24.32
CA ILE A 398 2.43 -13.88 -24.20
C ILE A 398 2.52 -15.38 -24.00
N CYS A 399 3.16 -16.09 -24.93
CA CYS A 399 3.26 -17.54 -24.93
C CYS A 399 4.70 -18.03 -24.76
N LYS A 400 4.84 -19.28 -24.35
CA LYS A 400 6.05 -20.06 -24.59
C LYS A 400 6.20 -20.20 -26.09
N GLN A 401 7.44 -20.37 -26.56
CA GLN A 401 7.77 -20.56 -27.99
C GLN A 401 6.73 -21.39 -28.71
N LEU A 402 6.11 -20.85 -29.75
CA LEU A 402 5.08 -21.47 -30.53
C LEU A 402 5.72 -22.16 -31.78
N GLY A 403 5.35 -23.39 -32.04
CA GLY A 403 5.64 -23.99 -33.35
C GLY A 403 4.74 -23.40 -34.43
N ASP A 404 5.12 -23.60 -35.69
CA ASP A 404 4.52 -22.96 -36.88
C ASP A 404 3.01 -23.27 -37.15
N ASP A 405 2.35 -24.06 -36.31
CA ASP A 405 1.05 -24.67 -36.62
C ASP A 405 -0.17 -24.10 -35.89
N LEU A 406 -0.01 -23.02 -35.12
CA LEU A 406 -1.10 -22.50 -34.30
C LEU A 406 -1.93 -21.43 -35.03
N LYS A 407 -3.18 -21.78 -35.37
CA LYS A 407 -4.18 -20.84 -35.90
C LYS A 407 -5.08 -20.34 -34.81
N VAL A 408 -5.27 -19.03 -34.73
CA VAL A 408 -6.29 -18.38 -33.93
C VAL A 408 -7.32 -17.81 -34.89
N GLU A 409 -8.58 -18.24 -34.75
CA GLU A 409 -9.69 -17.71 -35.53
C GLU A 409 -10.49 -16.73 -34.65
N LEU A 410 -10.72 -15.53 -35.16
CA LEU A 410 -11.61 -14.58 -34.53
C LEU A 410 -13.05 -14.79 -35.01
N ARG A 411 -14.01 -14.42 -34.16
CA ARG A 411 -15.42 -14.34 -34.52
C ARG A 411 -15.57 -13.26 -35.62
N ASP A 412 -16.28 -13.53 -36.68
CA ASP A 412 -16.51 -12.67 -37.86
C ASP A 412 -15.45 -12.74 -38.98
N ASN A 413 -14.72 -13.84 -39.09
CA ASN A 413 -13.75 -14.08 -40.18
C ASN A 413 -12.61 -13.05 -40.28
N GLN A 414 -12.32 -12.28 -39.23
CA GLN A 414 -11.11 -11.49 -39.20
C GLN A 414 -9.93 -12.34 -38.71
N LEU A 415 -9.05 -12.67 -39.62
CA LEU A 415 -7.75 -13.29 -39.32
C LEU A 415 -6.86 -12.17 -38.71
N ILE A 416 -6.51 -12.32 -37.44
CA ILE A 416 -5.42 -11.52 -36.88
C ILE A 416 -4.11 -12.26 -37.19
N ASP A 417 -3.13 -11.53 -37.69
CA ASP A 417 -1.78 -12.03 -37.86
C ASP A 417 -1.25 -12.42 -36.47
N LEU A 418 -1.02 -13.72 -36.29
CA LEU A 418 -0.54 -14.29 -35.03
C LEU A 418 0.78 -13.67 -34.59
N ALA A 419 1.64 -13.25 -35.51
CA ALA A 419 2.88 -12.56 -35.21
C ALA A 419 2.68 -11.24 -34.46
N LEU A 420 1.51 -10.60 -34.60
CA LEU A 420 1.18 -9.36 -33.89
C LEU A 420 0.63 -9.61 -32.47
N LEU A 421 0.09 -10.80 -32.20
CA LEU A 421 -0.52 -11.15 -30.93
C LEU A 421 0.44 -11.89 -29.98
N TYR A 422 1.44 -12.57 -30.55
CA TYR A 422 2.35 -13.43 -29.80
C TYR A 422 3.78 -12.96 -29.97
N GLU A 423 4.50 -12.87 -28.89
CA GLU A 423 5.94 -12.65 -28.89
C GLU A 423 6.64 -13.91 -28.43
N ASP A 424 7.53 -14.42 -29.25
CA ASP A 424 8.43 -15.50 -28.84
C ASP A 424 9.32 -14.98 -27.71
N GLY A 425 9.30 -15.68 -26.59
CA GLY A 425 10.23 -15.42 -25.50
C GLY A 425 11.64 -15.84 -25.88
N HIS A 426 12.25 -15.11 -26.80
CA HIS A 426 13.66 -15.29 -27.09
C HIS A 426 14.47 -14.85 -25.88
N GLU A 427 14.92 -15.81 -25.10
CA GLU A 427 16.16 -15.63 -24.34
C GLU A 427 17.25 -15.31 -25.37
N SER A 428 17.75 -14.10 -25.37
CA SER A 428 18.98 -13.79 -26.08
C SER A 428 20.13 -14.54 -25.41
N THR A 429 20.37 -15.74 -25.89
CA THR A 429 21.64 -16.42 -25.65
C THR A 429 22.66 -15.80 -26.58
N ASP A 430 23.29 -14.72 -26.15
CA ASP A 430 24.59 -14.36 -26.66
C ASP A 430 25.59 -15.41 -26.15
N VAL A 431 25.70 -16.49 -26.92
CA VAL A 431 26.78 -17.46 -26.76
C VAL A 431 28.00 -16.88 -27.43
N VAL A 432 28.86 -16.29 -26.65
CA VAL A 432 30.26 -16.13 -27.02
C VAL A 432 30.87 -17.53 -27.02
N ALA A 433 31.17 -18.01 -28.22
CA ALA A 433 31.91 -19.25 -28.41
C ALA A 433 33.36 -19.05 -28.00
N GLU A 434 33.80 -19.66 -26.92
CA GLU A 434 35.19 -20.00 -26.70
C GLU A 434 35.34 -21.50 -26.41
N ASN A 435 36.11 -22.13 -27.33
CA ASN A 435 36.56 -23.50 -27.23
C ASN A 435 37.47 -23.71 -26.02
N SER A 436 37.26 -24.80 -25.28
CA SER A 436 38.33 -25.71 -24.95
C SER A 436 37.86 -26.98 -24.23
N HIS A 437 38.41 -28.01 -24.70
CA HIS A 437 38.41 -29.44 -24.43
C HIS A 437 38.38 -29.96 -22.97
N MET A 438 37.67 -31.11 -22.86
CA MET A 438 38.09 -32.38 -22.23
C MET A 438 37.70 -32.73 -20.79
N HIS A 439 37.16 -33.95 -20.72
CA HIS A 439 37.06 -34.95 -19.61
C HIS A 439 35.98 -34.70 -18.56
N GLY A 440 34.94 -35.49 -18.47
CA GLY A 440 34.85 -36.91 -18.11
C GLY A 440 34.81 -37.10 -16.59
N ASP A 441 33.65 -37.35 -16.02
CA ASP A 441 33.34 -38.57 -15.28
C ASP A 441 31.97 -38.52 -14.52
N ASN A 442 31.38 -39.68 -14.51
CA ASN A 442 30.18 -40.14 -13.85
C ASN A 442 30.02 -39.73 -12.35
N SER A 443 28.81 -39.51 -11.89
CA SER A 443 28.06 -40.48 -11.10
C SER A 443 26.93 -39.84 -10.29
N SER A 444 25.82 -40.55 -10.35
CA SER A 444 24.85 -40.90 -9.31
C SER A 444 23.76 -39.87 -8.88
N GLU A 445 22.58 -40.37 -9.22
CA GLU A 445 21.27 -40.14 -8.61
C GLU A 445 21.29 -40.10 -7.08
N ALA A 446 20.46 -39.22 -6.52
CA ALA A 446 19.76 -39.50 -5.28
C ALA A 446 18.48 -38.64 -5.19
N ASP A 447 17.37 -39.36 -5.17
CA ASP A 447 16.02 -38.92 -4.78
C ASP A 447 16.00 -38.19 -3.47
N LEU A 448 15.17 -37.16 -3.37
CA LEU A 448 14.49 -36.76 -2.14
C LEU A 448 13.09 -36.25 -2.52
N GLN A 449 12.12 -37.13 -2.40
CA GLN A 449 10.73 -36.81 -2.12
C GLN A 449 10.64 -36.29 -0.66
N GLU A 450 9.96 -35.19 -0.44
CA GLU A 450 9.39 -34.90 0.87
C GLU A 450 7.97 -34.36 0.74
N ASP A 451 7.13 -35.08 1.47
CA ASP A 451 5.71 -35.00 1.71
C ASP A 451 5.22 -33.62 2.17
N TRP A 452 4.10 -33.21 1.57
CA TRP A 452 3.19 -32.25 2.21
C TRP A 452 1.94 -33.01 2.66
N GLN A 453 1.84 -33.24 3.96
CA GLN A 453 0.61 -33.68 4.61
C GLN A 453 -0.18 -32.52 5.19
N ASP A 454 -1.46 -32.60 4.87
CA ASP A 454 -2.63 -31.92 5.39
C ASP A 454 -2.62 -31.49 6.85
N CYS A 455 -3.19 -30.31 7.09
CA CYS A 455 -3.88 -30.05 8.33
C CYS A 455 -5.24 -29.40 8.03
N GLN A 456 -6.24 -30.26 7.93
CA GLN A 456 -7.66 -29.89 7.95
C GLN A 456 -8.22 -29.91 9.36
N THR A 457 -9.08 -28.93 9.61
CA THR A 457 -10.30 -28.89 10.43
C THR A 457 -10.25 -29.10 11.92
N SER A 458 -10.89 -28.20 12.62
CA SER A 458 -12.13 -28.50 13.35
C SER A 458 -12.84 -27.23 13.84
N THR A 459 -14.02 -27.05 13.34
CA THR A 459 -15.12 -26.27 13.91
C THR A 459 -15.74 -27.11 15.02
N GLU A 460 -16.04 -26.52 16.16
CA GLU A 460 -17.24 -26.90 16.94
C GLU A 460 -17.72 -25.76 17.83
N GLU A 461 -19.03 -25.60 17.76
CA GLU A 461 -19.91 -24.70 18.51
C GLU A 461 -19.92 -25.04 20.00
N HIS A 462 -20.09 -24.04 20.85
CA HIS A 462 -20.98 -24.16 21.99
C HIS A 462 -21.57 -22.82 22.43
N SER A 463 -22.87 -22.76 22.34
CA SER A 463 -23.79 -21.80 22.94
C SER A 463 -23.83 -21.92 24.48
N GLN A 464 -23.91 -20.84 25.22
CA GLN A 464 -25.02 -20.52 26.12
C GLN A 464 -24.77 -19.31 27.04
N VAL A 465 -25.73 -18.39 26.94
CA VAL A 465 -26.46 -17.67 28.01
C VAL A 465 -25.67 -16.95 29.10
N GLY A 466 -25.71 -15.63 29.02
CA GLY A 466 -25.37 -14.72 30.12
C GLY A 466 -25.88 -13.30 29.85
N SER A 467 -27.12 -13.06 30.26
CA SER A 467 -27.77 -11.74 30.28
C SER A 467 -26.91 -10.73 31.04
N LYS A 468 -26.42 -9.68 30.35
CA LYS A 468 -25.97 -8.42 30.94
C LYS A 468 -26.49 -7.23 30.15
N ARG A 469 -27.19 -6.36 30.87
CA ARG A 469 -27.80 -5.11 30.44
C ARG A 469 -26.87 -4.34 29.51
N LYS A 470 -27.32 -4.14 28.28
CA LYS A 470 -26.72 -3.19 27.35
C LYS A 470 -27.08 -1.78 27.84
N HIS A 471 -26.06 -1.01 28.25
CA HIS A 471 -26.19 0.44 28.28
C HIS A 471 -26.30 0.93 26.83
N GLU A 472 -27.42 1.50 26.52
CA GLU A 472 -27.65 2.14 25.22
C GLU A 472 -26.68 3.30 25.03
N PHE A 473 -25.71 3.08 24.19
CA PHE A 473 -24.82 4.09 23.65
C PHE A 473 -25.67 5.04 22.77
N ASN A 474 -25.54 6.35 22.99
CA ASN A 474 -26.18 7.33 22.12
C ASN A 474 -25.57 7.23 20.71
N PRO A 475 -26.31 6.70 19.70
CA PRO A 475 -25.71 6.29 18.42
C PRO A 475 -25.25 7.47 17.54
N SER A 476 -25.62 8.70 17.89
CA SER A 476 -25.35 9.88 17.06
C SER A 476 -23.94 10.46 17.24
N LEU A 477 -23.38 10.34 18.43
CA LEU A 477 -22.07 10.93 18.75
C LEU A 477 -20.94 9.97 18.38
N GLY A 478 -21.08 8.71 18.70
CA GLY A 478 -20.16 7.65 18.25
C GLY A 478 -20.10 7.53 16.71
N LYS A 479 -21.24 7.77 16.02
CA LYS A 479 -21.28 7.85 14.56
C LYS A 479 -20.52 9.06 14.03
N ARG A 480 -20.60 10.25 14.64
CA ARG A 480 -19.90 11.46 14.17
C ARG A 480 -18.40 11.37 14.38
N ILE A 481 -17.94 10.87 15.53
CA ILE A 481 -16.51 10.62 15.78
C ILE A 481 -16.02 9.49 14.86
N LYS A 482 -16.80 8.42 14.72
CA LYS A 482 -16.50 7.35 13.77
C LYS A 482 -16.52 7.84 12.33
N THR A 483 -17.42 8.78 11.96
CA THR A 483 -17.47 9.38 10.62
C THR A 483 -16.30 10.35 10.40
N MET A 484 -15.88 11.11 11.41
CA MET A 484 -14.72 12.00 11.33
C MET A 484 -13.42 11.19 11.31
N LEU A 485 -13.28 10.19 12.16
CA LEU A 485 -12.18 9.21 12.09
C LEU A 485 -12.28 8.36 10.82
N THR A 486 -13.47 7.99 10.35
CA THR A 486 -13.67 7.26 9.09
C THR A 486 -13.44 8.15 7.88
N SER A 487 -13.66 9.47 7.96
CA SER A 487 -13.28 10.42 6.91
C SER A 487 -11.76 10.61 6.86
N ILE A 488 -11.11 10.67 8.01
CA ILE A 488 -9.65 10.62 8.14
C ILE A 488 -9.15 9.24 7.65
N TRP A 489 -9.79 8.16 8.06
CA TRP A 489 -9.49 6.78 7.64
C TRP A 489 -9.87 6.48 6.19
N SER A 490 -10.91 7.09 5.63
CA SER A 490 -11.27 6.94 4.22
C SER A 490 -10.40 7.78 3.30
N ARG A 491 -9.86 8.90 3.77
CA ARG A 491 -8.71 9.55 3.14
C ARG A 491 -7.49 8.63 3.13
N TRP A 492 -7.33 7.82 4.15
CA TRP A 492 -6.24 6.87 4.35
C TRP A 492 -6.31 5.61 3.50
N ARG A 493 -7.49 5.05 3.29
CA ARG A 493 -7.66 3.87 2.43
C ARG A 493 -7.75 4.19 0.95
N ARG A 494 -7.81 5.48 0.58
CA ARG A 494 -7.98 5.95 -0.80
C ARG A 494 -6.87 6.87 -1.28
N ALA A 495 -5.86 7.15 -0.44
CA ALA A 495 -4.66 7.87 -0.81
C ALA A 495 -3.59 6.92 -1.34
#